data_c32b2bc472956bee20a342c9f2034839
#
_entry.id   c32b2bc472956bee20a342c9f2034839
#
_cell.length_a   1.000
_cell.length_b   1.000
_cell.length_c   1.000
_cell.angle_alpha   90.00
_cell.angle_beta   90.00
_cell.angle_gamma   90.00
#
_symmetry.space_group_name_H-M   'P 1'
#
loop_
_entity.id
_entity.type
_entity.pdbx_description
1 polymer ?
#
loop_
_entity_poly.entity_id
_entity_poly.type
_entity_poly.pdbx_seq_one_letter_code
_entity_poly.pdbx_strand_id
1 'polypeptide(L)'
;MKSALVVVGKSLRYNMAFLNYIHATIIQHIDLPDQTVYIDKNDKDLFFVLEDTIARADEIIIVTSHDSFNLINKVVATLGEESLELKKGMLIPSKATLFEEDSYLLKRDKKHINVLRVRETHKLPNLLIQKSSAAKLFSVIDLEEDALKALLEPLAQNYEIKITPTKLIDGWFVVEALCNRYGNIDNFFKSVMALLPQKIIHHPDNIAFIAENLEKAEKTISLAESCTGGLIASMLTKHSGISAVFRGGVIAYGNEIKESWLGVRTETLERFGAVSEECVREMLQGVMDASLSDFSIATSGIAGPSGGTKEKPIGTVFVGAATKEGKIRVEKLSLQGDREYIQIQSAYHALKLLLHVGDDIFLKN
;
A
#
# COMPACT_ATOMS: atom_id res chain seq x y z
N MET A 1 -15.80 16.09 -4.67
CA MET A 1 -16.43 15.27 -5.71
C MET A 1 -16.60 13.89 -5.14
N LYS A 2 -17.72 13.23 -5.38
CA LYS A 2 -17.91 11.83 -4.94
C LYS A 2 -17.48 10.88 -6.05
N SER A 3 -16.73 9.85 -5.69
CA SER A 3 -16.22 8.87 -6.63
C SER A 3 -16.81 7.47 -6.40
N ALA A 4 -17.01 6.71 -7.46
CA ALA A 4 -17.52 5.35 -7.38
C ALA A 4 -16.77 4.41 -8.34
N LEU A 5 -16.52 3.21 -7.85
CA LEU A 5 -16.02 2.08 -8.64
C LEU A 5 -17.13 1.03 -8.77
N VAL A 6 -17.47 0.66 -9.99
CA VAL A 6 -18.38 -0.46 -10.26
C VAL A 6 -17.62 -1.58 -10.95
N VAL A 7 -17.61 -2.77 -10.37
CA VAL A 7 -16.97 -3.96 -10.94
C VAL A 7 -18.05 -4.92 -11.41
N VAL A 8 -18.13 -5.11 -12.74
CA VAL A 8 -19.14 -5.93 -13.38
C VAL A 8 -18.55 -7.22 -13.91
N GLY A 9 -18.97 -8.31 -13.35
CA GLY A 9 -18.57 -9.66 -13.76
C GLY A 9 -18.19 -10.53 -12.56
N LYS A 10 -18.81 -11.71 -12.50
CA LYS A 10 -18.59 -12.65 -11.41
C LYS A 10 -17.15 -13.17 -11.35
N SER A 11 -16.52 -13.41 -12.50
CA SER A 11 -15.13 -13.87 -12.58
C SER A 11 -14.16 -12.90 -11.94
N LEU A 12 -14.35 -11.59 -12.14
CA LEU A 12 -13.48 -10.55 -11.58
C LEU A 12 -13.50 -10.54 -10.04
N ARG A 13 -14.66 -10.84 -9.44
CA ARG A 13 -14.83 -10.85 -7.97
C ARG A 13 -14.11 -12.00 -7.28
N TYR A 14 -13.95 -13.15 -7.94
CA TYR A 14 -13.25 -14.31 -7.37
C TYR A 14 -11.74 -14.26 -7.58
N ASN A 15 -11.25 -13.47 -8.51
CA ASN A 15 -9.82 -13.29 -8.75
C ASN A 15 -9.29 -12.12 -7.90
N MET A 16 -9.06 -12.40 -6.61
CA MET A 16 -8.61 -11.36 -5.66
C MET A 16 -7.30 -10.69 -6.08
N ALA A 17 -6.36 -11.43 -6.70
CA ALA A 17 -5.10 -10.85 -7.17
C ALA A 17 -5.34 -9.82 -8.28
N PHE A 18 -6.25 -10.12 -9.23
CA PHE A 18 -6.60 -9.20 -10.30
C PHE A 18 -7.44 -8.03 -9.78
N LEU A 19 -8.34 -8.28 -8.84
CA LEU A 19 -9.12 -7.23 -8.20
C LEU A 19 -8.23 -6.24 -7.44
N ASN A 20 -7.24 -6.73 -6.70
CA ASN A 20 -6.24 -5.87 -6.04
C ASN A 20 -5.43 -5.06 -7.06
N TYR A 21 -5.09 -5.65 -8.22
CA TYR A 21 -4.42 -4.91 -9.31
C TYR A 21 -5.32 -3.81 -9.88
N ILE A 22 -6.62 -4.07 -10.07
CA ILE A 22 -7.60 -3.05 -10.48
C ILE A 22 -7.62 -1.89 -9.47
N HIS A 23 -7.80 -2.20 -8.18
CA HIS A 23 -7.85 -1.18 -7.13
C HIS A 23 -6.55 -0.36 -7.06
N ALA A 24 -5.39 -1.02 -7.05
CA ALA A 24 -4.09 -0.35 -7.00
C ALA A 24 -3.87 0.59 -8.20
N THR A 25 -4.32 0.19 -9.39
CA THR A 25 -4.22 1.05 -10.59
C THR A 25 -5.16 2.24 -10.51
N ILE A 26 -6.39 2.04 -10.04
CA ILE A 26 -7.40 3.11 -9.93
C ILE A 26 -6.95 4.19 -8.96
N ILE A 27 -6.46 3.80 -7.78
CA ILE A 27 -6.01 4.74 -6.73
C ILE A 27 -4.87 5.64 -7.19
N GLN A 28 -4.06 5.21 -8.15
CA GLN A 28 -3.02 6.06 -8.74
C GLN A 28 -3.57 7.20 -9.61
N HIS A 29 -4.80 7.07 -10.12
CA HIS A 29 -5.41 8.01 -11.08
C HIS A 29 -6.55 8.84 -10.48
N ILE A 30 -7.25 8.31 -9.48
CA ILE A 30 -8.28 9.01 -8.72
C ILE A 30 -8.05 8.77 -7.22
N ASP A 31 -8.75 9.51 -6.38
CA ASP A 31 -8.76 9.23 -4.94
C ASP A 31 -9.44 7.88 -4.66
N LEU A 32 -9.27 7.34 -3.45
CA LEU A 32 -9.96 6.11 -3.07
C LEU A 32 -11.47 6.27 -3.30
N PRO A 33 -12.13 5.37 -4.03
CA PRO A 33 -13.55 5.50 -4.31
C PRO A 33 -14.37 5.57 -3.02
N ASP A 34 -15.28 6.55 -2.92
CA ASP A 34 -16.22 6.66 -1.79
C ASP A 34 -17.17 5.46 -1.72
N GLN A 35 -17.41 4.81 -2.86
CA GLN A 35 -18.25 3.62 -2.97
C GLN A 35 -17.66 2.62 -3.96
N THR A 36 -17.64 1.34 -3.59
CA THR A 36 -17.35 0.24 -4.51
C THR A 36 -18.55 -0.70 -4.61
N VAL A 37 -19.01 -0.95 -5.83
CA VAL A 37 -20.16 -1.83 -6.12
C VAL A 37 -19.71 -3.01 -6.96
N TYR A 38 -20.05 -4.22 -6.51
CA TYR A 38 -19.82 -5.46 -7.25
C TYR A 38 -21.13 -6.03 -7.72
N ILE A 39 -21.29 -6.22 -9.04
CA ILE A 39 -22.53 -6.72 -9.62
C ILE A 39 -22.25 -7.72 -10.74
N ASP A 40 -23.15 -8.67 -10.96
CA ASP A 40 -23.06 -9.59 -12.09
C ASP A 40 -23.83 -9.04 -13.31
N LYS A 41 -23.39 -9.41 -14.52
CA LYS A 41 -24.05 -9.00 -15.76
C LYS A 41 -25.48 -9.53 -15.90
N ASN A 42 -25.80 -10.64 -15.25
CA ASN A 42 -27.11 -11.28 -15.28
C ASN A 42 -28.00 -10.82 -14.09
N ASP A 43 -27.51 -9.91 -13.26
CA ASP A 43 -28.30 -9.35 -12.17
C ASP A 43 -29.44 -8.51 -12.76
N LYS A 44 -30.68 -8.80 -12.34
CA LYS A 44 -31.88 -8.08 -12.81
C LYS A 44 -31.87 -6.61 -12.38
N ASP A 45 -31.14 -6.27 -11.33
CA ASP A 45 -31.03 -4.91 -10.79
C ASP A 45 -29.85 -4.11 -11.41
N LEU A 46 -29.09 -4.70 -12.34
CA LEU A 46 -27.91 -4.06 -12.97
C LEU A 46 -28.20 -2.65 -13.49
N PHE A 47 -29.34 -2.47 -14.17
CA PHE A 47 -29.73 -1.17 -14.71
C PHE A 47 -29.91 -0.14 -13.60
N PHE A 48 -30.69 -0.47 -12.58
CA PHE A 48 -30.99 0.43 -11.46
C PHE A 48 -29.77 0.74 -10.60
N VAL A 49 -28.90 -0.24 -10.39
CA VAL A 49 -27.63 -0.05 -9.66
C VAL A 49 -26.71 0.91 -10.39
N LEU A 50 -26.58 0.80 -11.72
CA LEU A 50 -25.80 1.73 -12.51
C LEU A 50 -26.43 3.12 -12.53
N GLU A 51 -27.74 3.22 -12.70
CA GLU A 51 -28.48 4.48 -12.65
C GLU A 51 -28.28 5.21 -11.33
N ASP A 52 -28.48 4.53 -10.20
CA ASP A 52 -28.32 5.10 -8.86
C ASP A 52 -26.87 5.52 -8.61
N THR A 53 -25.89 4.68 -8.98
CA THR A 53 -24.47 5.00 -8.83
C THR A 53 -24.08 6.23 -9.66
N ILE A 54 -24.50 6.29 -10.93
CA ILE A 54 -24.26 7.43 -11.82
C ILE A 54 -24.98 8.68 -11.31
N ALA A 55 -26.16 8.56 -10.71
CA ALA A 55 -26.87 9.69 -10.13
C ALA A 55 -26.11 10.32 -8.95
N ARG A 56 -25.50 9.51 -8.08
CA ARG A 56 -24.90 9.92 -6.79
C ARG A 56 -23.44 10.32 -6.85
N ALA A 57 -22.67 9.83 -7.82
CA ALA A 57 -21.25 10.11 -7.95
C ALA A 57 -20.95 11.11 -9.08
N ASP A 58 -19.84 11.82 -8.93
CA ASP A 58 -19.32 12.76 -9.93
C ASP A 58 -18.26 12.08 -10.83
N GLU A 59 -17.44 11.22 -10.25
CA GLU A 59 -16.43 10.42 -10.94
C GLU A 59 -16.76 8.94 -10.80
N ILE A 60 -17.03 8.27 -11.90
CA ILE A 60 -17.45 6.88 -11.95
C ILE A 60 -16.49 6.09 -12.83
N ILE A 61 -15.92 5.04 -12.25
CA ILE A 61 -15.15 4.05 -13.02
C ILE A 61 -15.94 2.75 -13.05
N ILE A 62 -16.22 2.27 -14.25
CA ILE A 62 -16.90 0.99 -14.47
C ILE A 62 -15.88 0.03 -15.08
N VAL A 63 -15.48 -0.98 -14.30
CA VAL A 63 -14.62 -2.06 -14.76
C VAL A 63 -15.49 -3.25 -15.10
N THR A 64 -15.44 -3.69 -16.34
CA THR A 64 -16.29 -4.78 -16.82
C THR A 64 -15.46 -5.87 -17.50
N SER A 65 -15.84 -7.13 -17.30
CA SER A 65 -15.28 -8.25 -18.03
C SER A 65 -15.55 -8.13 -19.52
N HIS A 66 -14.74 -8.80 -20.34
CA HIS A 66 -14.86 -8.77 -21.80
C HIS A 66 -16.27 -9.13 -22.30
N ASP A 67 -16.89 -10.11 -21.71
CA ASP A 67 -18.22 -10.63 -22.08
C ASP A 67 -19.40 -9.76 -21.59
N SER A 68 -19.13 -8.86 -20.63
CA SER A 68 -20.14 -7.93 -20.09
C SER A 68 -20.10 -6.55 -20.76
N PHE A 69 -19.00 -6.21 -21.46
CA PHE A 69 -18.72 -4.88 -21.98
C PHE A 69 -19.84 -4.30 -22.87
N ASN A 70 -20.31 -5.09 -23.84
CA ASN A 70 -21.37 -4.63 -24.76
C ASN A 70 -22.72 -4.40 -24.05
N LEU A 71 -23.02 -5.19 -23.02
CA LEU A 71 -24.22 -4.98 -22.21
C LEU A 71 -24.11 -3.68 -21.41
N ILE A 72 -22.96 -3.46 -20.76
CA ILE A 72 -22.71 -2.22 -20.00
C ILE A 72 -22.80 -1.00 -20.93
N ASN A 73 -22.23 -1.05 -22.12
CA ASN A 73 -22.29 0.04 -23.08
C ASN A 73 -23.74 0.36 -23.48
N LYS A 74 -24.60 -0.66 -23.66
CA LYS A 74 -26.03 -0.45 -23.91
C LYS A 74 -26.71 0.23 -22.71
N VAL A 75 -26.46 -0.24 -21.50
CA VAL A 75 -27.04 0.37 -20.28
C VAL A 75 -26.61 1.82 -20.13
N VAL A 76 -25.30 2.08 -20.25
CA VAL A 76 -24.75 3.44 -20.13
C VAL A 76 -25.28 4.37 -21.23
N ALA A 77 -25.42 3.89 -22.49
CA ALA A 77 -26.02 4.64 -23.57
C ALA A 77 -27.49 4.96 -23.30
N THR A 78 -28.28 3.96 -22.83
CA THR A 78 -29.69 4.14 -22.49
C THR A 78 -29.88 5.18 -21.38
N LEU A 79 -29.08 5.12 -20.32
CA LEU A 79 -29.09 6.09 -19.21
C LEU A 79 -28.73 7.52 -19.65
N GLY A 80 -28.04 7.67 -20.77
CA GLY A 80 -27.65 8.95 -21.33
C GLY A 80 -28.49 9.41 -22.53
N GLU A 81 -29.52 8.65 -22.89
CA GLU A 81 -30.32 8.89 -24.09
C GLU A 81 -29.45 9.04 -25.35
N GLU A 82 -28.50 8.08 -25.53
CA GLU A 82 -27.50 8.08 -26.58
C GLU A 82 -27.62 6.83 -27.46
N SER A 83 -27.23 6.97 -28.73
CA SER A 83 -27.01 5.83 -29.63
C SER A 83 -25.62 5.20 -29.36
N LEU A 84 -25.44 3.99 -29.86
CA LEU A 84 -24.13 3.33 -29.88
C LEU A 84 -23.47 3.54 -31.24
N GLU A 85 -22.17 3.80 -31.22
CA GLU A 85 -21.35 3.96 -32.42
C GLU A 85 -20.11 3.05 -32.36
N LEU A 86 -19.67 2.59 -33.53
CA LEU A 86 -18.43 1.81 -33.64
C LEU A 86 -17.23 2.75 -33.69
N LYS A 87 -16.43 2.76 -32.62
CA LYS A 87 -15.19 3.54 -32.49
C LYS A 87 -14.02 2.63 -32.07
N LYS A 88 -12.94 2.60 -32.84
CA LYS A 88 -11.76 1.71 -32.60
C LYS A 88 -12.14 0.26 -32.31
N GLY A 89 -13.09 -0.31 -33.05
CA GLY A 89 -13.53 -1.68 -32.87
C GLY A 89 -14.42 -1.94 -31.64
N MET A 90 -14.83 -0.90 -30.93
CA MET A 90 -15.73 -0.96 -29.79
C MET A 90 -17.06 -0.30 -30.12
N LEU A 91 -18.16 -0.96 -29.77
CA LEU A 91 -19.50 -0.38 -29.87
C LEU A 91 -19.78 0.38 -28.54
N ILE A 92 -19.59 1.70 -28.55
CA ILE A 92 -19.64 2.57 -27.37
C ILE A 92 -20.64 3.71 -27.55
N PRO A 93 -21.10 4.39 -26.46
CA PRO A 93 -21.99 5.53 -26.55
C PRO A 93 -21.46 6.63 -27.48
N SER A 94 -22.32 7.20 -28.29
CA SER A 94 -21.98 8.17 -29.35
C SER A 94 -21.29 9.44 -28.82
N LYS A 95 -21.66 9.89 -27.63
CA LYS A 95 -21.09 11.07 -26.94
C LYS A 95 -19.80 10.79 -26.16
N ALA A 96 -19.17 9.62 -26.35
CA ALA A 96 -17.85 9.38 -25.74
C ALA A 96 -16.84 10.44 -26.20
N THR A 97 -16.29 11.17 -25.22
CA THR A 97 -15.40 12.33 -25.47
C THR A 97 -13.95 11.91 -25.72
N LEU A 98 -13.51 10.85 -25.02
CA LEU A 98 -12.21 10.23 -25.21
C LEU A 98 -12.41 8.71 -25.33
N PHE A 99 -11.61 8.05 -26.17
CA PHE A 99 -11.64 6.60 -26.28
C PHE A 99 -10.30 6.06 -26.78
N GLU A 100 -9.87 4.99 -26.16
CA GLU A 100 -8.67 4.20 -26.48
C GLU A 100 -9.07 2.73 -26.59
N GLU A 101 -8.08 1.86 -26.82
CA GLU A 101 -8.33 0.42 -26.83
C GLU A 101 -8.85 -0.02 -25.44
N ASP A 102 -10.00 -0.67 -25.43
CA ASP A 102 -10.66 -1.20 -24.23
C ASP A 102 -11.04 -0.16 -23.14
N SER A 103 -11.02 1.13 -23.48
CA SER A 103 -11.39 2.22 -22.55
C SER A 103 -12.10 3.36 -23.26
N TYR A 104 -13.14 3.94 -22.63
CA TYR A 104 -13.73 5.20 -23.04
C TYR A 104 -14.19 6.06 -21.88
N LEU A 105 -14.26 7.37 -22.11
CA LEU A 105 -14.71 8.38 -21.15
C LEU A 105 -15.93 9.12 -21.70
N LEU A 106 -16.98 9.20 -20.89
CA LEU A 106 -18.11 10.09 -21.07
C LEU A 106 -18.01 11.26 -20.12
N LYS A 107 -18.29 12.46 -20.65
CA LYS A 107 -18.47 13.67 -19.84
C LYS A 107 -19.90 14.14 -19.99
N ARG A 108 -20.67 14.10 -18.88
CA ARG A 108 -22.06 14.53 -18.82
C ARG A 108 -22.19 15.56 -17.70
N ASP A 109 -22.34 16.82 -18.06
CA ASP A 109 -22.34 17.95 -17.11
C ASP A 109 -21.09 17.93 -16.22
N LYS A 110 -21.27 17.69 -14.94
CA LYS A 110 -20.18 17.58 -13.95
C LYS A 110 -19.70 16.14 -13.72
N LYS A 111 -20.31 15.15 -14.40
CA LYS A 111 -20.02 13.74 -14.20
C LYS A 111 -19.03 13.21 -15.24
N HIS A 112 -18.07 12.43 -14.78
CA HIS A 112 -17.11 11.72 -15.61
C HIS A 112 -17.31 10.21 -15.43
N ILE A 113 -17.60 9.49 -16.51
CA ILE A 113 -17.82 8.05 -16.50
C ILE A 113 -16.77 7.41 -17.40
N ASN A 114 -15.81 6.71 -16.78
CA ASN A 114 -14.80 5.95 -17.51
C ASN A 114 -15.16 4.46 -17.47
N VAL A 115 -15.33 3.84 -18.60
CA VAL A 115 -15.63 2.41 -18.72
C VAL A 115 -14.42 1.68 -19.28
N LEU A 116 -13.99 0.63 -18.58
CA LEU A 116 -12.85 -0.21 -18.90
C LEU A 116 -13.31 -1.63 -19.21
N ARG A 117 -12.92 -2.17 -20.37
CA ARG A 117 -13.06 -3.58 -20.70
C ARG A 117 -11.80 -4.32 -20.29
N VAL A 118 -11.87 -5.11 -19.22
CA VAL A 118 -10.69 -5.80 -18.69
C VAL A 118 -10.70 -7.28 -19.05
N ARG A 119 -9.50 -7.84 -19.08
CA ARG A 119 -9.25 -9.28 -19.22
C ARG A 119 -8.24 -9.68 -18.17
N GLU A 120 -8.56 -10.74 -17.44
CA GLU A 120 -7.64 -11.33 -16.48
C GLU A 120 -6.32 -11.68 -17.18
N THR A 121 -5.19 -11.59 -16.48
CA THR A 121 -3.84 -11.83 -17.01
C THR A 121 -3.32 -10.80 -18.03
N HIS A 122 -4.07 -9.75 -18.32
CA HIS A 122 -3.63 -8.66 -19.19
C HIS A 122 -3.41 -7.37 -18.41
N LYS A 123 -2.63 -6.46 -19.00
CA LYS A 123 -2.51 -5.09 -18.48
C LYS A 123 -3.87 -4.40 -18.56
N LEU A 124 -4.19 -3.61 -17.54
CA LEU A 124 -5.41 -2.80 -17.56
C LEU A 124 -5.35 -1.75 -18.66
N PRO A 125 -6.50 -1.47 -19.32
CA PRO A 125 -6.62 -0.35 -20.25
C PRO A 125 -6.32 0.97 -19.52
N ASN A 126 -5.91 1.99 -20.28
CA ASN A 126 -5.64 3.31 -19.72
C ASN A 126 -6.90 3.92 -19.10
N LEU A 127 -6.75 4.43 -17.88
CA LEU A 127 -7.75 5.29 -17.26
C LEU A 127 -7.70 6.65 -17.94
N LEU A 128 -8.86 7.10 -18.43
CA LEU A 128 -9.02 8.36 -19.17
C LEU A 128 -9.54 9.49 -18.28
N ILE A 129 -9.93 9.17 -17.04
CA ILE A 129 -10.27 10.13 -16.02
C ILE A 129 -8.97 10.67 -15.40
N GLN A 130 -8.90 11.98 -15.22
CA GLN A 130 -7.74 12.61 -14.60
C GLN A 130 -8.11 13.07 -13.20
N LYS A 131 -7.21 12.88 -12.26
CA LYS A 131 -7.39 13.33 -10.87
C LYS A 131 -7.69 14.82 -10.83
N SER A 132 -8.84 15.17 -10.26
CA SER A 132 -9.33 16.55 -10.21
C SER A 132 -8.86 17.32 -8.98
N SER A 133 -8.37 16.63 -7.96
CA SER A 133 -7.92 17.22 -6.69
C SER A 133 -6.41 17.11 -6.52
N ALA A 134 -5.80 18.16 -5.98
CA ALA A 134 -4.42 18.12 -5.51
C ALA A 134 -4.37 17.39 -4.15
N ALA A 135 -4.50 16.07 -4.19
CA ALA A 135 -4.27 15.25 -3.00
C ALA A 135 -2.78 14.96 -2.86
N LYS A 136 -2.26 15.06 -1.64
CA LYS A 136 -0.91 14.60 -1.30
C LYS A 136 -1.00 13.55 -0.20
N LEU A 137 -0.21 12.49 -0.35
CA LEU A 137 -0.02 11.45 0.67
C LEU A 137 1.35 11.66 1.33
N PHE A 138 1.40 11.49 2.62
CA PHE A 138 2.63 11.48 3.40
C PHE A 138 2.46 10.59 4.63
N SER A 139 3.54 10.16 5.24
CA SER A 139 3.45 9.41 6.48
C SER A 139 3.99 10.21 7.66
N VAL A 140 3.42 9.93 8.83
CA VAL A 140 3.88 10.43 10.12
C VAL A 140 4.24 9.26 11.00
N ILE A 141 5.44 9.28 11.60
CA ILE A 141 5.92 8.25 12.51
C ILE A 141 6.07 8.80 13.93
N ASP A 142 6.08 7.90 14.92
CA ASP A 142 6.32 8.20 16.35
C ASP A 142 5.36 9.21 16.98
N LEU A 143 4.11 9.13 16.59
CA LEU A 143 3.02 9.85 17.24
C LEU A 143 1.86 8.89 17.52
N GLU A 144 1.18 9.13 18.63
CA GLU A 144 -0.14 8.56 18.90
C GLU A 144 -1.22 9.32 18.12
N GLU A 145 -2.34 8.66 17.87
CA GLU A 145 -3.41 9.20 17.02
C GLU A 145 -3.96 10.55 17.53
N ASP A 146 -4.19 10.66 18.84
CA ASP A 146 -4.71 11.89 19.44
C ASP A 146 -3.71 13.05 19.32
N ALA A 147 -2.41 12.76 19.50
CA ALA A 147 -1.36 13.75 19.31
C ALA A 147 -1.24 14.19 17.85
N LEU A 148 -1.33 13.23 16.92
CA LEU A 148 -1.34 13.51 15.49
C LEU A 148 -2.48 14.45 15.10
N LYS A 149 -3.71 14.14 15.55
CA LYS A 149 -4.89 14.98 15.28
C LYS A 149 -4.74 16.36 15.91
N ALA A 150 -4.37 16.44 17.17
CA ALA A 150 -4.19 17.71 17.88
C ALA A 150 -3.17 18.64 17.21
N LEU A 151 -2.13 18.07 16.58
CA LEU A 151 -1.10 18.86 15.90
C LEU A 151 -1.48 19.23 14.47
N LEU A 152 -2.10 18.32 13.71
CA LEU A 152 -2.34 18.54 12.28
C LEU A 152 -3.69 19.21 11.98
N GLU A 153 -4.75 18.96 12.75
CA GLU A 153 -6.08 19.54 12.48
C GLU A 153 -6.10 21.07 12.49
N PRO A 154 -5.48 21.78 13.46
CA PRO A 154 -5.43 23.24 13.43
C PRO A 154 -4.68 23.79 12.20
N LEU A 155 -3.59 23.13 11.80
CA LEU A 155 -2.86 23.51 10.58
C LEU A 155 -3.72 23.26 9.34
N ALA A 156 -4.36 22.11 9.25
CA ALA A 156 -5.22 21.74 8.14
C ALA A 156 -6.37 22.76 7.98
N GLN A 157 -7.02 23.15 9.07
CA GLN A 157 -8.06 24.19 9.08
C GLN A 157 -7.52 25.54 8.60
N ASN A 158 -6.35 25.97 9.09
CA ASN A 158 -5.75 27.26 8.72
C ASN A 158 -5.40 27.35 7.22
N TYR A 159 -5.05 26.24 6.59
CA TYR A 159 -4.70 26.17 5.16
C TYR A 159 -5.84 25.67 4.27
N GLU A 160 -7.05 25.49 4.79
CA GLU A 160 -8.21 24.93 4.09
C GLU A 160 -7.94 23.55 3.46
N ILE A 161 -7.24 22.70 4.20
CA ILE A 161 -6.90 21.33 3.83
C ILE A 161 -7.78 20.38 4.64
N LYS A 162 -8.33 19.35 3.97
CA LYS A 162 -8.94 18.21 4.64
C LYS A 162 -7.87 17.14 4.80
N ILE A 163 -7.67 16.65 6.01
CA ILE A 163 -6.76 15.52 6.28
C ILE A 163 -7.54 14.28 6.68
N THR A 164 -7.03 13.12 6.28
CA THR A 164 -7.56 11.82 6.65
C THR A 164 -6.40 10.92 7.07
N PRO A 165 -6.11 10.82 8.39
CA PRO A 165 -5.08 9.92 8.89
C PRO A 165 -5.58 8.48 8.89
N THR A 166 -4.74 7.55 8.40
CA THR A 166 -4.96 6.11 8.41
C THR A 166 -3.81 5.45 9.15
N LYS A 167 -4.12 4.73 10.25
CA LYS A 167 -3.11 3.99 11.01
C LYS A 167 -2.65 2.76 10.23
N LEU A 168 -1.35 2.63 10.00
CA LEU A 168 -0.73 1.40 9.48
C LEU A 168 -0.38 0.44 10.62
N ILE A 169 0.31 0.94 11.62
CA ILE A 169 0.68 0.29 12.88
C ILE A 169 0.72 1.36 13.98
N ASP A 170 0.90 0.97 15.22
CA ASP A 170 1.06 1.93 16.31
C ASP A 170 2.28 2.84 16.07
N GLY A 171 2.00 4.14 16.14
CA GLY A 171 3.00 5.16 15.86
C GLY A 171 3.43 5.26 14.40
N TRP A 172 2.62 4.80 13.43
CA TRP A 172 2.84 5.07 12.00
C TRP A 172 1.51 5.27 11.28
N PHE A 173 1.31 6.47 10.75
CA PHE A 173 0.11 6.87 10.03
C PHE A 173 0.45 7.29 8.59
N VAL A 174 -0.39 6.91 7.65
CA VAL A 174 -0.46 7.55 6.34
C VAL A 174 -1.53 8.63 6.42
N VAL A 175 -1.20 9.84 6.00
CA VAL A 175 -2.12 10.98 6.00
C VAL A 175 -2.38 11.41 4.57
N GLU A 176 -3.65 11.36 4.17
CA GLU A 176 -4.11 11.99 2.95
C GLU A 176 -4.46 13.46 3.25
N ALA A 177 -3.91 14.38 2.46
CA ALA A 177 -4.20 15.80 2.52
C ALA A 177 -4.87 16.24 1.21
N LEU A 178 -6.13 16.63 1.30
CA LEU A 178 -6.95 17.10 0.18
C LEU A 178 -7.07 18.60 0.21
N CYS A 179 -6.70 19.26 -0.88
CA CYS A 179 -6.82 20.71 -1.01
C CYS A 179 -8.25 21.10 -1.39
N ASN A 180 -8.87 21.96 -0.62
CA ASN A 180 -10.09 22.66 -1.01
C ASN A 180 -9.79 23.71 -2.11
N ARG A 181 -10.86 24.27 -2.72
CA ARG A 181 -10.74 25.24 -3.84
C ARG A 181 -9.81 26.42 -3.56
N TYR A 182 -9.71 26.84 -2.30
CA TYR A 182 -8.92 28.00 -1.86
C TYR A 182 -7.73 27.60 -0.98
N GLY A 183 -7.53 26.31 -0.76
CA GLY A 183 -6.49 25.79 0.12
C GLY A 183 -5.09 25.92 -0.47
N ASN A 184 -4.10 25.97 0.41
CA ASN A 184 -2.69 26.03 0.04
C ASN A 184 -1.91 24.83 0.58
N ILE A 185 -1.85 23.76 -0.22
CA ILE A 185 -1.24 22.51 0.18
C ILE A 185 0.28 22.61 0.38
N ASP A 186 0.95 23.47 -0.36
CA ASP A 186 2.42 23.60 -0.26
C ASP A 186 2.82 24.32 1.04
N ASN A 187 2.09 25.37 1.43
CA ASN A 187 2.33 26.04 2.71
C ASN A 187 1.90 25.16 3.89
N PHE A 188 0.83 24.38 3.76
CA PHE A 188 0.47 23.36 4.74
C PHE A 188 1.63 22.40 4.98
N PHE A 189 2.21 21.83 3.92
CA PHE A 189 3.34 20.91 4.03
C PHE A 189 4.57 21.54 4.67
N LYS A 190 4.93 22.77 4.29
CA LYS A 190 6.04 23.49 4.94
C LYS A 190 5.84 23.61 6.44
N SER A 191 4.61 23.92 6.85
CA SER A 191 4.26 24.06 8.28
C SER A 191 4.28 22.69 8.99
N VAL A 192 3.80 21.62 8.36
CA VAL A 192 3.85 20.26 8.91
C VAL A 192 5.30 19.80 9.09
N MET A 193 6.17 20.00 8.10
CA MET A 193 7.58 19.66 8.21
C MET A 193 8.32 20.46 9.29
N ALA A 194 7.99 21.73 9.45
CA ALA A 194 8.56 22.56 10.50
C ALA A 194 8.08 22.13 11.92
N LEU A 195 6.82 21.69 12.02
CA LEU A 195 6.22 21.27 13.29
C LEU A 195 6.71 19.89 13.73
N LEU A 196 6.91 18.98 12.79
CA LEU A 196 7.24 17.56 13.03
C LEU A 196 8.57 17.16 12.34
N PRO A 197 9.69 17.81 12.69
CA PRO A 197 10.98 17.45 12.12
C PRO A 197 11.31 16.00 12.46
N GLN A 198 11.91 15.28 11.53
CA GLN A 198 12.32 13.87 11.67
C GLN A 198 11.18 12.87 11.91
N LYS A 199 9.93 13.28 11.72
CA LYS A 199 8.75 12.39 11.85
C LYS A 199 7.93 12.26 10.58
N ILE A 200 8.30 12.97 9.52
CA ILE A 200 7.56 13.01 8.26
C ILE A 200 8.29 12.23 7.17
N ILE A 201 7.55 11.32 6.54
CA ILE A 201 7.95 10.69 5.29
C ILE A 201 7.16 11.39 4.19
N HIS A 202 7.82 12.31 3.49
CA HIS A 202 7.19 13.09 2.42
C HIS A 202 7.23 12.33 1.10
N HIS A 203 6.58 11.18 1.07
CA HIS A 203 6.45 10.34 -0.11
C HIS A 203 5.13 9.56 -0.07
N PRO A 204 4.44 9.37 -1.21
CA PRO A 204 3.17 8.63 -1.25
C PRO A 204 3.35 7.13 -0.99
N ASP A 205 4.54 6.58 -1.23
CA ASP A 205 4.89 5.18 -1.03
C ASP A 205 6.10 5.07 -0.10
N ASN A 206 5.88 4.47 1.07
CA ASN A 206 6.91 4.32 2.11
C ASN A 206 8.06 3.38 1.68
N ILE A 207 7.79 2.40 0.83
CA ILE A 207 8.81 1.46 0.34
C ILE A 207 9.68 2.14 -0.71
N ALA A 208 9.06 2.87 -1.63
CA ALA A 208 9.79 3.69 -2.60
C ALA A 208 10.69 4.72 -1.90
N PHE A 209 10.17 5.39 -0.85
CA PHE A 209 10.96 6.31 -0.03
C PHE A 209 12.23 5.65 0.55
N ILE A 210 12.09 4.46 1.13
CA ILE A 210 13.24 3.72 1.68
C ILE A 210 14.24 3.39 0.57
N ALA A 211 13.78 2.84 -0.55
CA ALA A 211 14.62 2.47 -1.68
C ALA A 211 15.40 3.66 -2.26
N GLU A 212 14.70 4.77 -2.54
CA GLU A 212 15.30 5.98 -3.10
C GLU A 212 16.33 6.63 -2.15
N ASN A 213 16.06 6.62 -0.85
CA ASN A 213 17.03 7.20 0.11
C ASN A 213 18.25 6.32 0.32
N LEU A 214 18.09 4.99 0.31
CA LEU A 214 19.24 4.07 0.29
C LEU A 214 20.09 4.26 -0.98
N GLU A 215 19.46 4.39 -2.15
CA GLU A 215 20.15 4.63 -3.41
C GLU A 215 20.92 5.96 -3.40
N LYS A 216 20.27 7.05 -2.97
CA LYS A 216 20.92 8.37 -2.83
C LYS A 216 22.12 8.36 -1.87
N ALA A 217 22.04 7.53 -0.83
CA ALA A 217 23.12 7.37 0.15
C ALA A 217 24.17 6.32 -0.26
N GLU A 218 23.99 5.67 -1.41
CA GLU A 218 24.83 4.55 -1.88
C GLU A 218 24.92 3.42 -0.84
N LYS A 219 23.83 3.15 -0.15
CA LYS A 219 23.69 2.15 0.91
C LYS A 219 22.87 0.96 0.46
N THR A 220 23.17 -0.20 1.03
CA THR A 220 22.52 -1.47 0.70
C THR A 220 21.87 -2.11 1.91
N ILE A 221 20.84 -2.94 1.67
CA ILE A 221 20.09 -3.63 2.68
C ILE A 221 19.96 -5.13 2.39
N SER A 222 19.93 -5.94 3.45
CA SER A 222 19.62 -7.37 3.41
C SER A 222 18.61 -7.76 4.48
N LEU A 223 17.96 -8.92 4.32
CA LEU A 223 16.85 -9.37 5.15
C LEU A 223 17.10 -10.78 5.69
N ALA A 224 16.74 -10.99 6.97
CA ALA A 224 16.66 -12.31 7.61
C ALA A 224 15.23 -12.52 8.13
N GLU A 225 14.39 -13.15 7.33
CA GLU A 225 12.98 -13.33 7.63
C GLU A 225 12.67 -14.73 8.18
N SER A 226 11.96 -14.81 9.29
CA SER A 226 11.40 -16.07 9.78
C SER A 226 9.87 -16.04 9.69
N CYS A 227 9.18 -15.46 10.66
CA CYS A 227 7.71 -15.49 10.71
C CYS A 227 7.04 -14.70 9.57
N THR A 228 7.69 -13.72 8.97
CA THR A 228 7.20 -12.94 7.83
C THR A 228 7.34 -13.65 6.49
N GLY A 229 8.17 -14.71 6.41
CA GLY A 229 8.21 -15.66 5.29
C GLY A 229 8.56 -15.08 3.93
N GLY A 230 9.31 -13.99 3.86
CA GLY A 230 9.67 -13.30 2.62
C GLY A 230 8.77 -12.10 2.29
N LEU A 231 7.87 -11.71 3.19
CA LEU A 231 6.93 -10.60 2.96
C LEU A 231 7.68 -9.28 2.80
N ILE A 232 8.69 -9.00 3.64
CA ILE A 232 9.48 -7.75 3.55
C ILE A 232 10.24 -7.72 2.24
N ALA A 233 10.86 -8.83 1.84
CA ALA A 233 11.50 -8.96 0.53
C ALA A 233 10.50 -8.72 -0.61
N SER A 234 9.31 -9.29 -0.53
CA SER A 234 8.23 -9.07 -1.49
C SER A 234 7.80 -7.60 -1.54
N MET A 235 7.70 -6.91 -0.39
CA MET A 235 7.37 -5.48 -0.34
C MET A 235 8.43 -4.64 -1.05
N LEU A 236 9.72 -4.87 -0.76
CA LEU A 236 10.83 -4.16 -1.39
C LEU A 236 10.89 -4.40 -2.91
N THR A 237 10.75 -5.66 -3.33
CA THR A 237 10.89 -6.04 -4.76
C THR A 237 9.74 -5.61 -5.65
N LYS A 238 8.64 -5.07 -5.10
CA LYS A 238 7.61 -4.37 -5.87
C LYS A 238 8.10 -3.04 -6.45
N HIS A 239 9.13 -2.45 -5.83
CA HIS A 239 9.71 -1.19 -6.32
C HIS A 239 10.68 -1.45 -7.48
N SER A 240 10.46 -0.77 -8.62
CA SER A 240 11.36 -0.86 -9.77
C SER A 240 12.71 -0.22 -9.43
N GLY A 241 13.82 -0.87 -9.79
CA GLY A 241 15.16 -0.37 -9.48
C GLY A 241 15.71 -0.84 -8.13
N ILE A 242 14.94 -1.55 -7.32
CA ILE A 242 15.35 -2.01 -5.98
C ILE A 242 16.66 -2.84 -5.97
N SER A 243 17.03 -3.45 -7.10
CA SER A 243 18.28 -4.22 -7.24
C SER A 243 19.53 -3.41 -7.00
N ALA A 244 19.46 -2.08 -7.09
CA ALA A 244 20.59 -1.20 -6.77
C ALA A 244 20.94 -1.23 -5.27
N VAL A 245 19.94 -1.42 -4.40
CA VAL A 245 20.08 -1.31 -2.94
C VAL A 245 19.80 -2.62 -2.19
N PHE A 246 18.93 -3.49 -2.70
CA PHE A 246 18.58 -4.75 -2.06
C PHE A 246 19.52 -5.86 -2.48
N ARG A 247 20.38 -6.32 -1.57
CA ARG A 247 21.35 -7.40 -1.81
C ARG A 247 20.72 -8.78 -1.83
N GLY A 248 19.61 -8.96 -1.10
CA GLY A 248 18.93 -10.23 -0.99
C GLY A 248 18.42 -10.50 0.43
N GLY A 249 17.84 -11.66 0.63
CA GLY A 249 17.33 -12.07 1.93
C GLY A 249 17.35 -13.57 2.14
N VAL A 250 17.44 -13.97 3.40
CA VAL A 250 17.36 -15.36 3.84
C VAL A 250 16.01 -15.58 4.53
N ILE A 251 15.21 -16.51 4.04
CA ILE A 251 14.03 -17.00 4.75
C ILE A 251 14.48 -18.11 5.71
N ALA A 252 14.90 -17.70 6.90
CA ALA A 252 15.42 -18.58 7.94
C ALA A 252 14.27 -19.16 8.79
N TYR A 253 13.41 -19.98 8.17
CA TYR A 253 12.20 -20.49 8.82
C TYR A 253 12.51 -21.58 9.86
N GLY A 254 13.36 -22.55 9.51
CA GLY A 254 13.86 -23.58 10.40
C GLY A 254 15.03 -23.09 11.26
N ASN A 255 15.25 -23.73 12.42
CA ASN A 255 16.39 -23.42 13.29
C ASN A 255 17.72 -23.77 12.61
N GLU A 256 17.75 -24.87 11.86
CA GLU A 256 18.93 -25.34 11.11
C GLU A 256 19.40 -24.29 10.07
N ILE A 257 18.45 -23.54 9.48
CA ILE A 257 18.78 -22.46 8.55
C ILE A 257 19.30 -21.23 9.31
N LYS A 258 18.74 -20.93 10.48
CA LYS A 258 19.27 -19.86 11.34
C LYS A 258 20.73 -20.13 11.73
N GLU A 259 21.03 -21.38 12.12
CA GLU A 259 22.38 -21.79 12.46
C GLU A 259 23.32 -21.79 11.24
N SER A 260 22.96 -22.57 10.21
CA SER A 260 23.88 -22.86 9.09
C SER A 260 24.08 -21.69 8.13
N TRP A 261 23.07 -20.84 7.92
CA TRP A 261 23.14 -19.76 6.93
C TRP A 261 23.37 -18.39 7.55
N LEU A 262 22.89 -18.18 8.79
CA LEU A 262 23.01 -16.89 9.49
C LEU A 262 23.94 -16.93 10.68
N GLY A 263 24.52 -18.10 11.01
CA GLY A 263 25.46 -18.24 12.12
C GLY A 263 24.84 -18.01 13.51
N VAL A 264 23.51 -18.17 13.64
CA VAL A 264 22.86 -18.13 14.95
C VAL A 264 23.39 -19.28 15.77
N ARG A 265 23.87 -19.01 16.99
CA ARG A 265 24.50 -20.04 17.83
C ARG A 265 23.47 -21.02 18.37
N THR A 266 23.83 -22.28 18.43
CA THR A 266 23.00 -23.34 19.02
C THR A 266 22.61 -23.01 20.45
N GLU A 267 23.56 -22.47 21.26
CA GLU A 267 23.32 -22.10 22.65
C GLU A 267 22.26 -20.96 22.75
N THR A 268 22.21 -20.06 21.77
CA THR A 268 21.18 -19.00 21.72
C THR A 268 19.80 -19.60 21.50
N LEU A 269 19.69 -20.55 20.57
CA LEU A 269 18.43 -21.25 20.29
C LEU A 269 17.98 -22.13 21.44
N GLU A 270 18.87 -22.85 22.10
CA GLU A 270 18.58 -23.71 23.25
C GLU A 270 18.15 -22.89 24.48
N ARG A 271 18.83 -21.79 24.76
CA ARG A 271 18.61 -20.99 25.96
C ARG A 271 17.44 -20.03 25.87
N PHE A 272 17.30 -19.34 24.75
CA PHE A 272 16.33 -18.25 24.56
C PHE A 272 15.22 -18.63 23.57
N GLY A 273 15.45 -19.64 22.75
CA GLY A 273 14.56 -20.04 21.66
C GLY A 273 14.70 -19.15 20.43
N ALA A 274 14.14 -19.63 19.32
CA ALA A 274 14.17 -18.90 18.04
C ALA A 274 13.42 -17.55 18.12
N VAL A 275 12.37 -17.47 18.93
CA VAL A 275 11.57 -16.24 19.12
C VAL A 275 12.13 -15.50 20.34
N SER A 276 13.21 -14.75 20.10
CA SER A 276 13.93 -14.00 21.16
C SER A 276 14.69 -12.83 20.56
N GLU A 277 15.04 -11.87 21.41
CA GLU A 277 15.87 -10.73 21.02
C GLU A 277 17.27 -11.19 20.59
N GLU A 278 17.84 -12.12 21.34
CA GLU A 278 19.18 -12.65 21.10
C GLU A 278 19.27 -13.30 19.73
N CYS A 279 18.27 -14.12 19.37
CA CYS A 279 18.21 -14.77 18.06
C CYS A 279 18.08 -13.72 16.93
N VAL A 280 17.23 -12.70 17.09
CA VAL A 280 17.08 -11.64 16.07
C VAL A 280 18.36 -10.82 15.91
N ARG A 281 19.09 -10.52 17.01
CA ARG A 281 20.40 -9.84 16.93
C ARG A 281 21.42 -10.64 16.14
N GLU A 282 21.49 -11.94 16.37
CA GLU A 282 22.39 -12.81 15.61
C GLU A 282 21.96 -12.96 14.15
N MET A 283 20.66 -13.03 13.87
CA MET A 283 20.12 -13.03 12.51
C MET A 283 20.48 -11.74 11.73
N LEU A 284 20.39 -10.56 12.38
CA LEU A 284 20.78 -9.28 11.79
C LEU A 284 22.25 -9.26 11.39
N GLN A 285 23.12 -9.69 12.30
CA GLN A 285 24.55 -9.75 12.04
C GLN A 285 24.87 -10.75 10.91
N GLY A 286 24.31 -11.96 11.01
CA GLY A 286 24.59 -13.03 10.06
C GLY A 286 24.19 -12.67 8.62
N VAL A 287 23.05 -12.02 8.43
CA VAL A 287 22.63 -11.62 7.07
C VAL A 287 23.46 -10.45 6.53
N MET A 288 23.91 -9.52 7.38
CA MET A 288 24.84 -8.45 6.96
C MET A 288 26.20 -9.02 6.56
N ASP A 289 26.74 -9.94 7.32
CA ASP A 289 28.04 -10.57 7.03
C ASP A 289 27.99 -11.39 5.73
N ALA A 290 26.90 -12.14 5.53
CA ALA A 290 26.73 -12.94 4.32
C ALA A 290 26.55 -12.10 3.04
N SER A 291 25.92 -10.94 3.14
CA SER A 291 25.58 -10.09 1.99
C SER A 291 26.50 -8.89 1.81
N LEU A 292 27.33 -8.58 2.80
CA LEU A 292 28.15 -7.35 2.88
C LEU A 292 27.31 -6.08 2.74
N SER A 293 26.07 -6.10 3.28
CA SER A 293 25.18 -4.96 3.23
C SER A 293 25.44 -3.95 4.35
N ASP A 294 25.00 -2.71 4.15
CA ASP A 294 25.14 -1.63 5.12
C ASP A 294 24.04 -1.66 6.19
N PHE A 295 22.85 -2.18 5.83
CA PHE A 295 21.70 -2.32 6.69
C PHE A 295 21.18 -3.76 6.68
N SER A 296 20.58 -4.17 7.78
CA SER A 296 19.81 -5.40 7.85
C SER A 296 18.49 -5.23 8.59
N ILE A 297 17.53 -6.07 8.22
CA ILE A 297 16.28 -6.27 8.96
C ILE A 297 16.17 -7.76 9.29
N ALA A 298 15.71 -8.06 10.52
CA ALA A 298 15.38 -9.44 10.89
C ALA A 298 14.04 -9.52 11.62
N THR A 299 13.35 -10.66 11.44
CA THR A 299 12.08 -10.96 12.09
C THR A 299 12.05 -12.39 12.59
N SER A 300 11.57 -12.61 13.82
CA SER A 300 11.28 -13.93 14.35
C SER A 300 10.08 -13.88 15.27
N GLY A 301 9.11 -14.81 15.13
CA GLY A 301 7.89 -14.72 15.91
C GLY A 301 6.90 -15.85 15.68
N ILE A 302 5.78 -15.77 16.39
CA ILE A 302 4.67 -16.71 16.38
C ILE A 302 3.46 -16.01 15.75
N ALA A 303 3.29 -16.19 14.44
CA ALA A 303 2.18 -15.56 13.70
C ALA A 303 0.85 -16.34 13.82
N GLY A 304 0.86 -17.56 14.38
CA GLY A 304 -0.34 -18.38 14.55
C GLY A 304 -0.74 -19.19 13.30
N PRO A 305 -1.91 -19.88 13.34
CA PRO A 305 -2.84 -20.04 14.48
C PRO A 305 -2.34 -20.99 15.58
N SER A 306 -1.20 -21.65 15.40
CA SER A 306 -0.56 -22.57 16.36
C SER A 306 0.82 -22.08 16.78
N GLY A 307 1.48 -22.78 17.72
CA GLY A 307 2.86 -22.52 18.16
C GLY A 307 3.00 -21.54 19.35
N GLY A 308 1.89 -20.95 19.83
CA GLY A 308 1.92 -20.12 21.04
C GLY A 308 2.05 -20.93 22.32
N THR A 309 2.75 -20.36 23.31
CA THR A 309 2.81 -20.82 24.69
C THR A 309 2.25 -19.77 25.65
N LYS A 310 2.19 -20.07 26.95
CA LYS A 310 1.78 -19.06 27.96
C LYS A 310 2.78 -17.90 28.04
N GLU A 311 4.07 -18.20 27.90
CA GLU A 311 5.17 -17.24 27.98
C GLU A 311 5.34 -16.46 26.67
N LYS A 312 5.06 -17.09 25.54
CA LYS A 312 5.14 -16.52 24.18
C LYS A 312 3.85 -16.85 23.43
N PRO A 313 2.74 -16.13 23.67
CA PRO A 313 1.49 -16.35 22.98
C PRO A 313 1.59 -16.01 21.48
N ILE A 314 0.57 -16.42 20.70
CA ILE A 314 0.42 -16.00 19.30
C ILE A 314 0.45 -14.48 19.23
N GLY A 315 1.15 -13.93 18.25
CA GLY A 315 1.42 -12.50 18.12
C GLY A 315 2.69 -12.02 18.80
N THR A 316 3.39 -12.90 19.57
CA THR A 316 4.73 -12.58 20.06
C THR A 316 5.72 -12.59 18.91
N VAL A 317 6.21 -11.41 18.54
CA VAL A 317 7.17 -11.22 17.45
C VAL A 317 8.31 -10.34 17.92
N PHE A 318 9.53 -10.71 17.57
CA PHE A 318 10.71 -9.86 17.68
C PHE A 318 11.07 -9.37 16.28
N VAL A 319 11.21 -8.07 16.13
CA VAL A 319 11.65 -7.41 14.91
C VAL A 319 12.89 -6.59 15.20
N GLY A 320 13.80 -6.52 14.27
CA GLY A 320 15.03 -5.76 14.46
C GLY A 320 15.52 -5.14 13.17
N ALA A 321 16.29 -4.07 13.32
CA ALA A 321 17.08 -3.46 12.27
C ALA A 321 18.46 -3.09 12.80
N ALA A 322 19.47 -3.18 11.94
CA ALA A 322 20.85 -2.85 12.28
C ALA A 322 21.57 -2.15 11.14
N THR A 323 22.62 -1.41 11.49
CA THR A 323 23.57 -0.83 10.55
C THR A 323 24.95 -1.48 10.71
N LYS A 324 25.74 -1.45 9.66
CA LYS A 324 27.12 -1.94 9.66
C LYS A 324 28.02 -1.19 10.66
N GLU A 325 27.68 0.05 10.98
CA GLU A 325 28.36 0.90 11.96
C GLU A 325 28.03 0.52 13.41
N GLY A 326 27.13 -0.47 13.64
CA GLY A 326 26.82 -1.02 14.96
C GLY A 326 25.59 -0.40 15.64
N LYS A 327 24.82 0.50 15.00
CA LYS A 327 23.50 0.87 15.49
C LYS A 327 22.59 -0.35 15.34
N ILE A 328 21.93 -0.76 16.43
CA ILE A 328 21.01 -1.90 16.42
C ILE A 328 19.79 -1.60 17.30
N ARG A 329 18.63 -1.87 16.78
CA ARG A 329 17.37 -1.84 17.54
C ARG A 329 16.62 -3.15 17.35
N VAL A 330 16.11 -3.70 18.44
CA VAL A 330 15.22 -4.87 18.44
C VAL A 330 14.03 -4.56 19.34
N GLU A 331 12.84 -4.84 18.88
CA GLU A 331 11.61 -4.67 19.63
C GLU A 331 10.87 -6.01 19.76
N LYS A 332 10.30 -6.24 20.94
CA LYS A 332 9.34 -7.30 21.20
C LYS A 332 7.94 -6.74 21.02
N LEU A 333 7.18 -7.35 20.12
CA LEU A 333 5.81 -6.98 19.80
C LEU A 333 4.82 -7.99 20.36
N SER A 334 3.63 -7.52 20.71
CA SER A 334 2.47 -8.35 21.08
C SER A 334 1.32 -8.01 20.14
N LEU A 335 1.33 -8.62 18.97
CA LEU A 335 0.41 -8.30 17.87
C LEU A 335 -0.87 -9.12 17.96
N GLN A 336 -1.95 -8.60 17.37
CA GLN A 336 -3.24 -9.27 17.32
C GLN A 336 -3.73 -9.34 15.87
N GLY A 337 -4.54 -10.35 15.58
CA GLY A 337 -5.10 -10.61 14.27
C GLY A 337 -4.87 -12.06 13.82
N ASP A 338 -5.20 -12.34 12.58
CA ASP A 338 -4.84 -13.59 11.94
C ASP A 338 -3.35 -13.61 11.56
N ARG A 339 -2.92 -14.74 11.02
CA ARG A 339 -1.52 -14.95 10.63
C ARG A 339 -1.03 -13.91 9.63
N GLU A 340 -1.82 -13.61 8.60
CA GLU A 340 -1.45 -12.68 7.54
C GLU A 340 -1.32 -11.26 8.08
N TYR A 341 -2.27 -10.84 8.91
CA TYR A 341 -2.25 -9.51 9.50
C TYR A 341 -1.09 -9.32 10.49
N ILE A 342 -0.76 -10.35 11.30
CA ILE A 342 0.42 -10.34 12.18
C ILE A 342 1.71 -10.22 11.36
N GLN A 343 1.82 -10.91 10.23
CA GLN A 343 2.98 -10.80 9.32
C GLN A 343 3.10 -9.38 8.74
N ILE A 344 1.99 -8.79 8.30
CA ILE A 344 1.96 -7.42 7.76
C ILE A 344 2.39 -6.40 8.82
N GLN A 345 1.81 -6.48 10.02
CA GLN A 345 2.20 -5.59 11.13
C GLN A 345 3.69 -5.74 11.46
N SER A 346 4.18 -6.99 11.55
CA SER A 346 5.61 -7.27 11.81
C SER A 346 6.53 -6.64 10.77
N ALA A 347 6.14 -6.70 9.50
CA ALA A 347 6.90 -6.10 8.41
C ALA A 347 6.98 -4.57 8.55
N TYR A 348 5.86 -3.89 8.83
CA TYR A 348 5.86 -2.45 9.03
C TYR A 348 6.64 -2.02 10.27
N HIS A 349 6.55 -2.76 11.40
CA HIS A 349 7.36 -2.48 12.58
C HIS A 349 8.86 -2.62 12.29
N ALA A 350 9.26 -3.65 11.56
CA ALA A 350 10.64 -3.85 11.15
C ALA A 350 11.16 -2.72 10.24
N LEU A 351 10.34 -2.28 9.28
CA LEU A 351 10.65 -1.12 8.43
C LEU A 351 10.71 0.19 9.24
N LYS A 352 9.87 0.37 10.26
CA LYS A 352 9.94 1.51 11.17
C LYS A 352 11.26 1.54 11.92
N LEU A 353 11.75 0.38 12.41
CA LEU A 353 13.05 0.30 13.05
C LEU A 353 14.22 0.64 12.09
N LEU A 354 14.10 0.25 10.81
CA LEU A 354 15.07 0.65 9.79
C LEU A 354 15.17 2.18 9.68
N LEU A 355 14.03 2.88 9.66
CA LEU A 355 14.02 4.36 9.63
C LEU A 355 14.75 4.96 10.83
N HIS A 356 14.62 4.33 12.00
CA HIS A 356 15.28 4.80 13.23
C HIS A 356 16.77 4.51 13.30
N VAL A 357 17.23 3.35 12.85
CA VAL A 357 18.68 3.05 12.84
C VAL A 357 19.41 3.84 11.76
N GLY A 358 18.69 4.20 10.67
CA GLY A 358 19.19 5.04 9.57
C GLY A 358 18.63 6.47 9.61
N ASP A 359 18.39 7.03 10.79
CA ASP A 359 17.82 8.36 10.99
C ASP A 359 18.55 9.47 10.22
N ASP A 360 19.85 9.33 10.05
CA ASP A 360 20.70 10.21 9.28
C ASP A 360 20.49 10.15 7.76
N ILE A 361 19.84 9.12 7.26
CA ILE A 361 19.49 8.93 5.85
C ILE A 361 18.01 9.21 5.62
N PHE A 362 17.14 8.67 6.48
CA PHE A 362 15.70 8.68 6.25
C PHE A 362 14.97 9.85 6.88
N LEU A 363 15.47 10.39 8.00
CA LEU A 363 14.75 11.37 8.82
C LEU A 363 15.45 12.75 8.92
N LYS A 364 16.50 12.98 8.13
CA LYS A 364 17.06 14.32 7.95
C LYS A 364 16.14 15.10 7.01
N ASN A 365 15.49 16.13 7.55
CA ASN A 365 14.79 17.16 6.78
C ASN A 365 15.76 18.26 6.36
#